data_ed045934c7e7615571ac882481be48db
#
_entry.id   ed045934c7e7615571ac882481be48db
#
_cell.length_a   1.000
_cell.length_b   1.000
_cell.length_c   1.000
_cell.angle_alpha   90.00
_cell.angle_beta   90.00
_cell.angle_gamma   90.00
#
_symmetry.space_group_name_H-M   'P 1'
#
loop_
_entity.id
_entity.type
_entity.pdbx_description
1 polymer ?
#
loop_
_entity_poly.entity_id
_entity_poly.type
_entity_poly.pdbx_seq_one_letter_code
_entity_poly.pdbx_strand_id
1 'polypeptide(L)'
;MSQALIDAAKASVVAYNDKNWDAVTKAVTTDVEYDEVATNRKLHGTSDVIAAWKGWGTALPDSKATIEAAHVSGNTVTLELTWHGTHTGPLQTAAGEIPATGKKIEVRAVQIVDLTPDGKTRRVRHYFDMATLLSQLGVTTVGA
;
A
#
# COMPACT_ATOMS: atom_id res chain seq x y z
N MET A 1 1.68 -23.66 7.65
CA MET A 1 1.07 -23.48 6.40
C MET A 1 0.34 -22.18 6.34
N SER A 2 -0.85 -22.09 6.81
CA SER A 2 -1.55 -20.81 6.75
C SER A 2 -0.83 -19.73 7.54
N GLN A 3 -0.22 -20.06 8.66
CA GLN A 3 0.55 -19.09 9.44
C GLN A 3 1.78 -18.59 8.67
N ALA A 4 2.43 -19.45 7.91
CA ALA A 4 3.56 -19.02 7.09
C ALA A 4 3.16 -18.01 6.01
N LEU A 5 1.98 -18.18 5.41
CA LEU A 5 1.46 -17.22 4.42
C LEU A 5 1.07 -15.90 5.08
N ILE A 6 0.45 -15.96 6.25
CA ILE A 6 0.13 -14.76 7.03
C ILE A 6 1.43 -14.01 7.36
N ASP A 7 2.44 -14.71 7.84
CA ASP A 7 3.72 -14.11 8.19
C ASP A 7 4.39 -13.48 6.96
N ALA A 8 4.33 -14.14 5.80
CA ALA A 8 4.87 -13.61 4.56
C ALA A 8 4.16 -12.32 4.13
N ALA A 9 2.83 -12.29 4.21
CA ALA A 9 2.06 -11.10 3.88
C ALA A 9 2.37 -9.95 4.84
N LYS A 10 2.47 -10.23 6.14
CA LYS A 10 2.85 -9.23 7.14
C LYS A 10 4.26 -8.71 6.91
N ALA A 11 5.20 -9.59 6.55
CA ALA A 11 6.59 -9.20 6.32
C ALA A 11 6.72 -8.16 5.20
N SER A 12 5.89 -8.26 4.17
CA SER A 12 5.88 -7.27 3.09
C SER A 12 5.48 -5.88 3.60
N VAL A 13 4.48 -5.83 4.49
CA VAL A 13 4.04 -4.56 5.10
C VAL A 13 5.14 -3.98 5.99
N VAL A 14 5.77 -4.82 6.81
CA VAL A 14 6.87 -4.39 7.69
C VAL A 14 8.05 -3.87 6.85
N ALA A 15 8.37 -4.53 5.75
CA ALA A 15 9.44 -4.08 4.85
C ALA A 15 9.12 -2.70 4.27
N TYR A 16 7.88 -2.44 3.89
CA TYR A 16 7.45 -1.10 3.47
C TYR A 16 7.58 -0.10 4.63
N ASN A 17 7.09 -0.48 5.82
CA ASN A 17 7.17 0.40 6.99
C ASN A 17 8.61 0.85 7.26
N ASP A 18 9.58 -0.03 7.04
CA ASP A 18 10.98 0.28 7.23
C ASP A 18 11.60 0.96 6.02
N LYS A 19 10.86 1.13 4.94
CA LYS A 19 11.33 1.63 3.64
C LYS A 19 12.54 0.83 3.16
N ASN A 20 12.52 -0.48 3.47
CA ASN A 20 13.56 -1.39 3.01
C ASN A 20 13.17 -1.93 1.65
N TRP A 21 13.50 -1.18 0.62
CA TRP A 21 13.07 -1.48 -0.75
C TRP A 21 13.67 -2.76 -1.31
N ASP A 22 14.85 -3.15 -0.84
CA ASP A 22 15.43 -4.44 -1.23
C ASP A 22 14.58 -5.59 -0.70
N ALA A 23 14.15 -5.52 0.56
CA ALA A 23 13.29 -6.54 1.15
C ALA A 23 11.91 -6.56 0.47
N VAL A 24 11.35 -5.38 0.16
CA VAL A 24 10.08 -5.29 -0.56
C VAL A 24 10.21 -5.95 -1.93
N THR A 25 11.28 -5.64 -2.66
CA THR A 25 11.52 -6.21 -3.99
C THR A 25 11.64 -7.73 -3.95
N LYS A 26 12.33 -8.25 -2.93
CA LYS A 26 12.49 -9.70 -2.79
C LYS A 26 11.21 -10.42 -2.38
N ALA A 27 10.27 -9.70 -1.80
CA ALA A 27 9.02 -10.28 -1.32
C ALA A 27 7.97 -10.45 -2.42
N VAL A 28 8.19 -9.89 -3.61
CA VAL A 28 7.22 -9.94 -4.70
C VAL A 28 7.75 -10.77 -5.87
N THR A 29 6.84 -11.31 -6.67
CA THR A 29 7.21 -12.01 -7.90
C THR A 29 7.60 -10.98 -8.98
N THR A 30 8.30 -11.43 -10.02
CA THR A 30 8.71 -10.53 -11.11
C THR A 30 7.53 -10.00 -11.90
N ASP A 31 6.40 -10.75 -11.92
CA ASP A 31 5.20 -10.37 -12.62
C ASP A 31 4.11 -9.87 -11.64
N VAL A 32 4.48 -9.40 -10.47
CA VAL A 32 3.55 -8.93 -9.45
C VAL A 32 2.56 -7.90 -10.00
N GLU A 33 1.32 -7.98 -9.55
CA GLU A 33 0.30 -7.02 -9.89
C GLU A 33 -0.11 -6.22 -8.65
N TYR A 34 -0.31 -4.92 -8.83
CA TYR A 34 -0.83 -4.06 -7.78
C TYR A 34 -2.08 -3.35 -8.30
N ASP A 35 -3.21 -3.67 -7.69
CA ASP A 35 -4.49 -3.07 -8.02
C ASP A 35 -4.85 -2.11 -6.89
N GLU A 36 -4.59 -0.82 -7.11
CA GLU A 36 -4.92 0.21 -6.15
C GLU A 36 -6.34 0.69 -6.46
N VAL A 37 -7.29 0.01 -5.84
CA VAL A 37 -8.71 0.19 -6.16
C VAL A 37 -9.17 1.62 -5.88
N ALA A 38 -8.68 2.22 -4.78
CA ALA A 38 -9.07 3.57 -4.37
C ALA A 38 -8.76 4.63 -5.43
N THR A 39 -7.72 4.45 -6.23
CA THR A 39 -7.31 5.39 -7.26
C THR A 39 -7.53 4.86 -8.67
N ASN A 40 -8.13 3.67 -8.80
CA ASN A 40 -8.38 2.99 -10.06
C ASN A 40 -7.09 2.83 -10.89
N ARG A 41 -6.01 2.43 -10.23
CA ARG A 41 -4.70 2.25 -10.86
C ARG A 41 -4.27 0.80 -10.77
N LYS A 42 -4.00 0.19 -11.92
CA LYS A 42 -3.48 -1.18 -11.97
C LYS A 42 -2.09 -1.16 -12.57
N LEU A 43 -1.14 -1.77 -11.88
CA LEU A 43 0.24 -1.83 -12.28
C LEU A 43 0.70 -3.28 -12.34
N HIS A 44 1.67 -3.55 -13.20
CA HIS A 44 2.16 -4.89 -13.43
C HIS A 44 3.70 -4.87 -13.51
N GLY A 45 4.31 -5.85 -12.88
CA GLY A 45 5.77 -5.99 -12.87
C GLY A 45 6.43 -5.28 -11.70
N THR A 46 7.54 -5.84 -11.24
CA THR A 46 8.23 -5.36 -10.05
C THR A 46 8.59 -3.88 -10.13
N SER A 47 9.12 -3.45 -11.26
CA SER A 47 9.59 -2.07 -11.42
C SER A 47 8.48 -1.05 -11.21
N ASP A 48 7.34 -1.22 -11.90
CA ASP A 48 6.24 -0.27 -11.83
C ASP A 48 5.55 -0.30 -10.47
N VAL A 49 5.40 -1.49 -9.89
CA VAL A 49 4.77 -1.65 -8.59
C VAL A 49 5.60 -1.00 -7.49
N ILE A 50 6.90 -1.26 -7.48
CA ILE A 50 7.80 -0.67 -6.48
C ILE A 50 7.85 0.86 -6.65
N ALA A 51 7.85 1.35 -7.89
CA ALA A 51 7.84 2.79 -8.15
C ALA A 51 6.60 3.46 -7.54
N ALA A 52 5.42 2.80 -7.65
CA ALA A 52 4.21 3.32 -7.03
C ALA A 52 4.30 3.37 -5.51
N TRP A 53 4.83 2.32 -4.90
CA TRP A 53 5.01 2.29 -3.44
C TRP A 53 6.03 3.31 -2.97
N LYS A 54 7.10 3.51 -3.71
CA LYS A 54 8.08 4.59 -3.42
C LYS A 54 7.44 5.97 -3.54
N GLY A 55 6.50 6.14 -4.48
CA GLY A 55 5.74 7.39 -4.62
C GLY A 55 4.96 7.73 -3.36
N TRP A 56 4.28 6.75 -2.77
CA TRP A 56 3.62 6.94 -1.47
C TRP A 56 4.64 7.27 -0.38
N GLY A 57 5.79 6.59 -0.37
CA GLY A 57 6.87 6.87 0.58
C GLY A 57 7.48 8.25 0.40
N THR A 58 7.47 8.80 -0.81
CA THR A 58 7.92 10.18 -1.06
C THR A 58 6.91 11.18 -0.51
N ALA A 59 5.62 10.94 -0.74
CA ALA A 59 4.55 11.83 -0.25
C ALA A 59 4.45 11.80 1.28
N LEU A 60 4.59 10.61 1.85
CA LEU A 60 4.43 10.36 3.28
C LEU A 60 5.65 9.56 3.76
N PRO A 61 6.82 10.23 3.94
CA PRO A 61 8.07 9.50 4.24
C PRO A 61 8.02 8.68 5.53
N ASP A 62 7.19 9.09 6.48
CA ASP A 62 7.01 8.38 7.73
C ASP A 62 5.82 7.41 7.69
N SER A 63 5.27 7.14 6.50
CA SER A 63 4.08 6.30 6.42
C SER A 63 4.37 4.89 6.92
N LYS A 64 3.47 4.41 7.78
CA LYS A 64 3.51 3.07 8.34
C LYS A 64 2.11 2.54 8.47
N ALA A 65 1.97 1.25 8.26
CA ALA A 65 0.71 0.57 8.50
C ALA A 65 0.78 -0.20 9.82
N THR A 66 -0.28 -0.06 10.63
CA THR A 66 -0.53 -0.95 11.73
C THR A 66 -1.39 -2.09 11.20
N ILE A 67 -0.99 -3.33 11.44
CA ILE A 67 -1.77 -4.49 11.02
C ILE A 67 -2.77 -4.80 12.13
N GLU A 68 -4.05 -4.57 11.84
CA GLU A 68 -5.12 -4.79 12.83
C GLU A 68 -5.57 -6.24 12.88
N ALA A 69 -5.65 -6.90 11.74
CA ALA A 69 -6.07 -8.29 11.64
C ALA A 69 -5.56 -8.93 10.35
N ALA A 70 -5.47 -10.25 10.35
CA ALA A 70 -5.08 -11.01 9.17
C ALA A 70 -5.98 -12.25 9.05
N HIS A 71 -6.46 -12.51 7.85
CA HIS A 71 -7.32 -13.63 7.55
C HIS A 71 -6.76 -14.38 6.34
N VAL A 72 -6.78 -15.69 6.37
CA VAL A 72 -6.22 -16.50 5.29
C VAL A 72 -7.28 -17.42 4.71
N SER A 73 -7.27 -17.53 3.38
CA SER A 73 -8.09 -18.50 2.65
C SER A 73 -7.26 -19.01 1.47
N GLY A 74 -6.91 -20.30 1.48
CA GLY A 74 -6.01 -20.82 0.46
C GLY A 74 -4.67 -20.11 0.47
N ASN A 75 -4.26 -19.58 -0.67
CA ASN A 75 -3.04 -18.81 -0.79
C ASN A 75 -3.29 -17.28 -0.76
N THR A 76 -4.45 -16.87 -0.28
CA THR A 76 -4.82 -15.44 -0.19
C THR A 76 -4.88 -15.04 1.27
N VAL A 77 -4.21 -13.94 1.59
CA VAL A 77 -4.23 -13.35 2.94
C VAL A 77 -4.86 -11.97 2.83
N THR A 78 -5.88 -11.72 3.66
CA THR A 78 -6.50 -10.40 3.78
C THR A 78 -5.94 -9.72 5.03
N LEU A 79 -5.37 -8.53 4.84
CA LEU A 79 -4.84 -7.73 5.94
C LEU A 79 -5.72 -6.51 6.15
N GLU A 80 -6.19 -6.33 7.39
CA GLU A 80 -6.84 -5.08 7.78
C GLU A 80 -5.76 -4.17 8.37
N LEU A 81 -5.65 -2.98 7.82
CA LEU A 81 -4.55 -2.06 8.13
C LEU A 81 -5.07 -0.70 8.53
N THR A 82 -4.26 0.04 9.29
CA THR A 82 -4.44 1.47 9.46
C THR A 82 -3.15 2.16 9.05
N TRP A 83 -3.23 3.01 8.04
CA TRP A 83 -2.10 3.78 7.57
C TRP A 83 -1.98 5.07 8.35
N HIS A 84 -0.78 5.38 8.80
CA HIS A 84 -0.44 6.64 9.47
C HIS A 84 0.70 7.30 8.71
N GLY A 85 0.70 8.60 8.63
CA GLY A 85 1.79 9.32 7.98
C GLY A 85 1.60 10.81 8.05
N THR A 86 2.64 11.55 7.65
CA THR A 86 2.63 13.01 7.56
C THR A 86 2.98 13.40 6.13
N HIS A 87 2.14 14.26 5.54
CA HIS A 87 2.27 14.64 4.14
C HIS A 87 3.34 15.74 4.00
N THR A 88 4.59 15.34 3.89
CA THR A 88 5.72 16.27 3.79
C THR A 88 6.39 16.25 2.42
N GLY A 89 5.95 15.43 1.50
CA GLY A 89 6.41 15.41 0.12
C GLY A 89 5.25 15.53 -0.86
N PRO A 90 5.51 15.74 -2.15
CA PRO A 90 4.43 15.86 -3.12
C PRO A 90 3.71 14.53 -3.32
N LEU A 91 2.39 14.59 -3.47
CA LEU A 91 1.58 13.42 -3.78
C LEU A 91 1.08 13.53 -5.21
N GLN A 92 1.42 12.54 -6.03
CA GLN A 92 0.95 12.49 -7.41
C GLN A 92 -0.43 11.83 -7.45
N THR A 93 -1.38 12.48 -8.09
CA THR A 93 -2.73 11.93 -8.30
C THR A 93 -3.09 12.02 -9.78
N ALA A 94 -4.18 11.34 -10.16
CA ALA A 94 -4.71 11.43 -11.52
C ALA A 94 -5.08 12.86 -11.91
N ALA A 95 -5.46 13.68 -10.92
CA ALA A 95 -5.81 15.07 -11.15
C ALA A 95 -4.62 16.03 -11.06
N GLY A 96 -3.42 15.52 -10.83
CA GLY A 96 -2.20 16.31 -10.74
C GLY A 96 -1.50 16.14 -9.39
N GLU A 97 -0.48 16.97 -9.18
CA GLU A 97 0.33 16.88 -7.96
C GLU A 97 -0.28 17.71 -6.84
N ILE A 98 -0.32 17.14 -5.65
CA ILE A 98 -0.71 17.86 -4.43
C ILE A 98 0.59 18.20 -3.68
N PRO A 99 0.94 19.48 -3.54
CA PRO A 99 2.12 19.89 -2.77
C PRO A 99 1.99 19.47 -1.31
N ALA A 100 3.12 19.30 -0.63
CA ALA A 100 3.15 18.91 0.76
C ALA A 100 2.29 19.84 1.62
N THR A 101 1.40 19.26 2.43
CA THR A 101 0.50 20.02 3.30
C THR A 101 0.98 20.05 4.74
N GLY A 102 1.91 19.18 5.13
CA GLY A 102 2.35 19.01 6.51
C GLY A 102 1.31 18.33 7.41
N LYS A 103 0.19 17.90 6.85
CA LYS A 103 -0.90 17.32 7.64
C LYS A 103 -0.70 15.84 7.84
N LYS A 104 -1.23 15.33 8.95
CA LYS A 104 -1.18 13.92 9.27
C LYS A 104 -2.39 13.19 8.75
N ILE A 105 -2.19 11.93 8.35
CA ILE A 105 -3.30 11.08 7.93
C ILE A 105 -3.39 9.86 8.83
N GLU A 106 -4.62 9.36 8.94
CA GLU A 106 -4.90 8.09 9.56
C GLU A 106 -6.04 7.47 8.75
N VAL A 107 -5.71 6.48 7.91
CA VAL A 107 -6.67 5.91 6.96
C VAL A 107 -6.71 4.41 7.10
N ARG A 108 -7.90 3.86 7.28
CA ARG A 108 -8.07 2.41 7.31
C ARG A 108 -8.06 1.85 5.92
N ALA A 109 -7.49 0.66 5.78
CA ALA A 109 -7.32 0.01 4.50
C ALA A 109 -7.42 -1.50 4.62
N VAL A 110 -7.66 -2.14 3.49
CA VAL A 110 -7.61 -3.58 3.36
C VAL A 110 -6.71 -3.91 2.18
N GLN A 111 -5.76 -4.81 2.40
CA GLN A 111 -5.00 -5.41 1.31
C GLN A 111 -5.39 -6.87 1.20
N ILE A 112 -5.76 -7.29 0.01
CA ILE A 112 -5.98 -8.70 -0.31
C ILE A 112 -4.77 -9.17 -1.10
N VAL A 113 -3.97 -10.05 -0.48
CA VAL A 113 -2.66 -10.45 -0.97
C VAL A 113 -2.70 -11.88 -1.44
N ASP A 114 -2.48 -12.10 -2.73
CA ASP A 114 -2.34 -13.45 -3.27
C ASP A 114 -0.85 -13.81 -3.26
N LEU A 115 -0.52 -14.97 -2.68
CA LEU A 115 0.85 -15.41 -2.53
C LEU A 115 1.11 -16.67 -3.32
N THR A 116 2.37 -16.87 -3.70
CA THR A 116 2.81 -18.16 -4.21
C THR A 116 2.94 -19.14 -3.05
N PRO A 117 2.97 -20.47 -3.32
CA PRO A 117 3.14 -21.44 -2.23
C PRO A 117 4.39 -21.23 -1.40
N ASP A 118 5.45 -20.65 -1.99
CA ASP A 118 6.70 -20.36 -1.26
C ASP A 118 6.70 -18.98 -0.60
N GLY A 119 5.56 -18.29 -0.58
CA GLY A 119 5.40 -17.09 0.23
C GLY A 119 5.78 -15.77 -0.45
N LYS A 120 5.84 -15.73 -1.79
CA LYS A 120 6.05 -14.44 -2.46
C LYS A 120 4.73 -13.83 -2.86
N THR A 121 4.62 -12.52 -2.76
CA THR A 121 3.44 -11.78 -3.16
C THR A 121 3.34 -11.72 -4.67
N ARG A 122 2.23 -12.20 -5.21
CA ARG A 122 1.98 -12.26 -6.63
C ARG A 122 0.96 -11.21 -7.08
N ARG A 123 0.08 -10.78 -6.19
CA ARG A 123 -0.90 -9.73 -6.46
C ARG A 123 -1.35 -9.10 -5.16
N VAL A 124 -1.52 -7.78 -5.18
CA VAL A 124 -2.11 -7.03 -4.06
C VAL A 124 -3.28 -6.22 -4.60
N ARG A 125 -4.45 -6.37 -3.99
CA ARG A 125 -5.59 -5.49 -4.21
C ARG A 125 -5.74 -4.63 -2.96
N HIS A 126 -5.64 -3.32 -3.13
CA HIS A 126 -5.56 -2.39 -2.01
C HIS A 126 -6.80 -1.50 -2.02
N TYR A 127 -7.57 -1.56 -0.95
CA TYR A 127 -8.80 -0.82 -0.76
C TYR A 127 -8.61 0.19 0.36
N PHE A 128 -8.82 1.45 0.08
CA PHE A 128 -8.85 2.50 1.10
C PHE A 128 -9.72 3.64 0.56
N ASP A 129 -10.13 4.55 1.46
CA ASP A 129 -11.01 5.63 1.04
C ASP A 129 -10.19 6.86 0.69
N MET A 130 -10.05 7.13 -0.61
CA MET A 130 -9.30 8.28 -1.10
C MET A 130 -9.94 9.61 -0.69
N ALA A 131 -11.27 9.66 -0.58
CA ALA A 131 -11.96 10.86 -0.13
C ALA A 131 -11.59 11.20 1.32
N THR A 132 -11.49 10.18 2.19
CA THR A 132 -11.04 10.37 3.57
C THR A 132 -9.60 10.91 3.59
N LEU A 133 -8.72 10.32 2.79
CA LEU A 133 -7.33 10.76 2.70
C LEU A 133 -7.26 12.23 2.29
N LEU A 134 -7.91 12.59 1.21
CA LEU A 134 -7.89 13.96 0.69
C LEU A 134 -8.51 14.94 1.67
N SER A 135 -9.59 14.55 2.35
CA SER A 135 -10.20 15.38 3.37
C SER A 135 -9.24 15.69 4.52
N GLN A 136 -8.49 14.69 4.96
CA GLN A 136 -7.49 14.86 6.02
C GLN A 136 -6.36 15.78 5.59
N LEU A 137 -6.03 15.79 4.30
CA LEU A 137 -5.02 16.71 3.75
C LEU A 137 -5.57 18.11 3.49
N GLY A 138 -6.87 18.33 3.72
CA GLY A 138 -7.50 19.62 3.46
C GLY A 138 -7.74 19.90 1.99
N VAL A 139 -7.78 18.84 1.16
CA VAL A 139 -8.01 18.97 -0.28
C VAL A 139 -9.45 18.62 -0.57
N THR A 140 -10.17 19.49 -1.27
CA THR A 140 -11.53 19.17 -1.66
C THR A 140 -11.53 18.31 -2.91
N THR A 141 -12.43 17.34 -2.88
CA THR A 141 -12.49 16.45 -4.00
C THR A 141 -13.53 16.87 -4.99
N VAL A 142 -14.09 17.96 -4.81
CA VAL A 142 -15.13 18.29 -5.56
C VAL A 142 -14.94 18.46 -6.82
N GLY A 143 -14.43 18.14 -7.24
CA GLY A 143 -14.34 18.19 -8.45
C GLY A 143 -15.43 18.34 -9.00
N ALA A 144 -15.54 18.41 -8.42
CA ALA A 144 -16.14 18.32 -8.63
C ALA A 144 -16.39 18.29 -9.75
#